data_a2c92217655124a9dda8df09c000fb2a
#
_entry.id   a2c92217655124a9dda8df09c000fb2a
#
_cell.length_a   1.000
_cell.length_b   1.000
_cell.length_c   1.000
_cell.angle_alpha   90.00
_cell.angle_beta   90.00
_cell.angle_gamma   90.00
#
_symmetry.space_group_name_H-M   'P 1'
#
loop_
_entity.id
_entity.type
_entity.pdbx_description
1 polymer ?
#
loop_
_entity_poly.entity_id
_entity_poly.type
_entity_poly.pdbx_seq_one_letter_code
_entity_poly.pdbx_strand_id
1 'polypeptide(L)'
;MGEKFTSRVGFLIRNFRIAAEMTQKELADKCGLNESTIRNYELGNRYPDEATLLNIANNLDISFYALSDPDVANIFSALHVLFDIEWAYGLRPTMKDGEICFKFEERLPSAGPRSQEDLDNFKKMVEYWARLRNKLEDDEITETEYYLKEIKFPMNPIDPDKEYTCLLYTSDAA
;
A
#
# COMPACT_ATOMS: atom_id res chain seq x y z
N MET A 1 2.35 -29.55 -5.23
CA MET A 1 3.05 -29.16 -4.00
C MET A 1 2.53 -27.78 -3.64
N GLY A 2 1.58 -27.69 -2.67
CA GLY A 2 0.97 -26.40 -2.32
C GLY A 2 2.01 -25.51 -1.68
N GLU A 3 2.20 -24.30 -2.23
CA GLU A 3 2.97 -23.26 -1.57
C GLU A 3 2.34 -23.02 -0.19
N LYS A 4 3.12 -23.25 0.87
CA LYS A 4 2.76 -22.82 2.20
C LYS A 4 2.51 -21.31 2.13
N PHE A 5 1.32 -20.88 2.48
CA PHE A 5 1.00 -19.46 2.62
C PHE A 5 2.01 -18.84 3.60
N THR A 6 2.99 -18.17 3.05
CA THR A 6 3.82 -17.22 3.76
C THR A 6 2.90 -16.13 4.33
N SER A 7 3.24 -15.54 5.47
CA SER A 7 2.47 -14.38 5.94
C SER A 7 2.41 -13.33 4.83
N ARG A 8 1.30 -12.57 4.72
CA ARG A 8 1.14 -11.49 3.73
C ARG A 8 2.39 -10.60 3.68
N VAL A 9 2.89 -10.19 4.84
CA VAL A 9 4.10 -9.35 4.95
C VAL A 9 5.33 -10.02 4.36
N GLY A 10 5.57 -11.31 4.63
CA GLY A 10 6.69 -12.05 4.06
C GLY A 10 6.62 -12.16 2.54
N PHE A 11 5.43 -12.41 2.01
CA PHE A 11 5.17 -12.43 0.57
C PHE A 11 5.45 -11.05 -0.06
N LEU A 12 5.00 -9.96 0.57
CA LEU A 12 5.20 -8.60 0.08
C LEU A 12 6.68 -8.19 0.13
N ILE A 13 7.39 -8.47 1.24
CA ILE A 13 8.84 -8.20 1.33
C ILE A 13 9.58 -8.88 0.18
N ARG A 14 9.28 -10.16 -0.09
CA ARG A 14 9.90 -10.91 -1.18
C ARG A 14 9.61 -10.28 -2.54
N ASN A 15 8.36 -9.95 -2.82
CA ASN A 15 7.96 -9.40 -4.12
C ASN A 15 8.60 -8.03 -4.36
N PHE A 16 8.57 -7.14 -3.39
CA PHE A 16 9.19 -5.82 -3.52
C PHE A 16 10.70 -5.91 -3.64
N ARG A 17 11.35 -6.83 -2.91
CA ARG A 17 12.78 -7.08 -3.07
C ARG A 17 13.13 -7.56 -4.48
N ILE A 18 12.36 -8.49 -5.03
CA ILE A 18 12.57 -9.00 -6.39
C ILE A 18 12.31 -7.87 -7.41
N ALA A 19 11.26 -7.08 -7.23
CA ALA A 19 10.97 -5.93 -8.09
C ALA A 19 12.07 -4.85 -8.04
N ALA A 20 12.76 -4.73 -6.90
CA ALA A 20 13.93 -3.87 -6.75
C ALA A 20 15.25 -4.55 -7.19
N GLU A 21 15.17 -5.73 -7.84
CA GLU A 21 16.31 -6.52 -8.34
C GLU A 21 17.34 -6.85 -7.26
N MET A 22 16.94 -6.93 -5.98
CA MET A 22 17.82 -7.22 -4.85
C MET A 22 17.82 -8.71 -4.49
N THR A 23 18.97 -9.23 -4.08
CA THR A 23 19.09 -10.50 -3.37
C THR A 23 18.67 -10.35 -1.90
N GLN A 24 18.38 -11.46 -1.21
CA GLN A 24 18.10 -11.44 0.25
C GLN A 24 19.28 -10.84 1.03
N LYS A 25 20.49 -11.11 0.58
CA LYS A 25 21.71 -10.58 1.20
C LYS A 25 21.83 -9.07 1.03
N GLU A 26 21.60 -8.54 -0.18
CA GLU A 26 21.69 -7.09 -0.44
C GLU A 26 20.64 -6.32 0.36
N LEU A 27 19.40 -6.83 0.45
CA LEU A 27 18.39 -6.20 1.30
C LEU A 27 18.79 -6.27 2.77
N ALA A 28 19.32 -7.41 3.23
CA ALA A 28 19.78 -7.56 4.61
C ALA A 28 20.92 -6.58 4.93
N ASP A 29 21.92 -6.47 4.08
CA ASP A 29 23.06 -5.56 4.23
C ASP A 29 22.57 -4.08 4.31
N LYS A 30 21.64 -3.68 3.44
CA LYS A 30 21.03 -2.33 3.48
C LYS A 30 20.26 -2.06 4.78
N CYS A 31 19.56 -3.06 5.30
CA CYS A 31 18.76 -2.94 6.51
C CYS A 31 19.59 -3.11 7.80
N GLY A 32 20.87 -3.45 7.72
CA GLY A 32 21.69 -3.81 8.88
C GLY A 32 21.25 -5.11 9.55
N LEU A 33 20.69 -6.04 8.77
CA LEU A 33 20.17 -7.34 9.21
C LEU A 33 21.03 -8.48 8.65
N ASN A 34 20.81 -9.71 9.16
CA ASN A 34 21.38 -10.90 8.56
C ASN A 34 20.50 -11.43 7.43
N GLU A 35 21.10 -12.01 6.39
CA GLU A 35 20.40 -12.65 5.27
C GLU A 35 19.36 -13.68 5.76
N SER A 36 19.73 -14.50 6.76
CA SER A 36 18.83 -15.47 7.38
C SER A 36 17.59 -14.82 8.02
N THR A 37 17.69 -13.58 8.48
CA THR A 37 16.56 -12.82 9.05
C THR A 37 15.59 -12.44 7.96
N ILE A 38 16.05 -11.86 6.84
CA ILE A 38 15.21 -11.56 5.67
C ILE A 38 14.55 -12.82 5.14
N ARG A 39 15.31 -13.91 4.99
CA ARG A 39 14.77 -15.20 4.57
C ARG A 39 13.64 -15.70 5.49
N ASN A 40 13.82 -15.59 6.81
CA ASN A 40 12.79 -16.01 7.77
C ASN A 40 11.54 -15.15 7.71
N TYR A 41 11.66 -13.85 7.44
CA TYR A 41 10.51 -12.97 7.18
C TYR A 41 9.78 -13.38 5.91
N GLU A 42 10.49 -13.56 4.80
CA GLU A 42 9.91 -13.96 3.52
C GLU A 42 9.23 -15.33 3.55
N LEU A 43 9.73 -16.26 4.38
CA LEU A 43 9.12 -17.58 4.59
C LEU A 43 7.96 -17.57 5.59
N GLY A 44 7.69 -16.43 6.26
CA GLY A 44 6.69 -16.34 7.32
C GLY A 44 7.04 -17.10 8.60
N ASN A 45 8.30 -17.53 8.76
CA ASN A 45 8.77 -18.20 9.98
C ASN A 45 8.91 -17.22 11.15
N ARG A 46 9.03 -15.92 10.86
CA ARG A 46 9.15 -14.85 11.82
C ARG A 46 8.47 -13.59 11.28
N TYR A 47 7.88 -12.79 12.17
CA TYR A 47 7.30 -11.50 11.82
C TYR A 47 8.24 -10.37 12.25
N PRO A 48 8.55 -9.38 11.39
CA PRO A 48 9.33 -8.21 11.77
C PRO A 48 8.52 -7.29 12.69
N ASP A 49 9.17 -6.64 13.64
CA ASP A 49 8.54 -5.56 14.40
C ASP A 49 8.36 -4.30 13.52
N GLU A 50 7.61 -3.33 14.04
CA GLU A 50 7.27 -2.10 13.32
C GLU A 50 8.51 -1.32 12.86
N ALA A 51 9.52 -1.20 13.72
CA ALA A 51 10.76 -0.51 13.39
C ALA A 51 11.53 -1.21 12.27
N THR A 52 11.54 -2.54 12.30
CA THR A 52 12.15 -3.37 11.24
C THR A 52 11.35 -3.27 9.94
N LEU A 53 10.02 -3.28 9.99
CA LEU A 53 9.17 -3.07 8.81
C LEU A 53 9.42 -1.72 8.15
N LEU A 54 9.49 -0.65 8.97
CA LEU A 54 9.79 0.70 8.48
C LEU A 54 11.18 0.76 7.81
N ASN A 55 12.18 0.13 8.42
CA ASN A 55 13.53 0.06 7.86
C ASN A 55 13.54 -0.70 6.51
N ILE A 56 12.85 -1.83 6.42
CA ILE A 56 12.73 -2.60 5.18
C ILE A 56 12.00 -1.77 4.11
N ALA A 57 10.87 -1.13 4.44
CA ALA A 57 10.12 -0.29 3.52
C ALA A 57 10.97 0.84 2.94
N ASN A 58 11.73 1.55 3.79
CA ASN A 58 12.63 2.63 3.38
C ASN A 58 13.73 2.14 2.42
N ASN A 59 14.30 0.95 2.67
CA ASN A 59 15.35 0.39 1.82
C ASN A 59 14.83 -0.21 0.51
N LEU A 60 13.53 -0.49 0.44
CA LEU A 60 12.82 -0.91 -0.78
C LEU A 60 12.18 0.26 -1.53
N ASP A 61 12.29 1.49 -1.01
CA ASP A 61 11.65 2.69 -1.56
C ASP A 61 10.13 2.53 -1.75
N ILE A 62 9.46 1.99 -0.72
CA ILE A 62 8.00 1.80 -0.67
C ILE A 62 7.42 2.41 0.60
N SER A 63 6.10 2.67 0.59
CA SER A 63 5.40 3.11 1.79
C SER A 63 5.40 2.02 2.86
N PHE A 64 5.63 2.41 4.13
CA PHE A 64 5.44 1.53 5.27
C PHE A 64 4.05 0.86 5.27
N TYR A 65 3.02 1.60 4.89
CA TYR A 65 1.64 1.10 4.82
C TYR A 65 1.44 0.01 3.75
N ALA A 66 2.30 -0.08 2.74
CA ALA A 66 2.28 -1.17 1.78
C ALA A 66 2.69 -2.52 2.41
N LEU A 67 3.52 -2.49 3.45
CA LEU A 67 3.96 -3.69 4.19
C LEU A 67 3.12 -3.97 5.43
N SER A 68 2.56 -2.93 6.07
CA SER A 68 1.81 -3.07 7.32
C SER A 68 0.44 -3.74 7.08
N ASP A 69 -0.08 -4.41 8.13
CA ASP A 69 -1.43 -4.95 8.07
C ASP A 69 -2.48 -3.81 8.11
N PRO A 70 -3.65 -4.02 7.46
CA PRO A 70 -4.60 -5.06 7.85
C PRO A 70 -4.56 -6.32 6.97
N ASP A 71 -4.80 -7.49 7.55
CA ASP A 71 -4.97 -8.74 6.82
C ASP A 71 -6.30 -8.72 6.07
N VAL A 72 -6.25 -8.39 4.78
CA VAL A 72 -7.41 -8.41 3.89
C VAL A 72 -7.58 -9.74 3.13
N ALA A 73 -6.78 -10.75 3.43
CA ALA A 73 -6.89 -12.07 2.83
C ALA A 73 -8.19 -12.81 3.26
N ASN A 74 -8.69 -12.51 4.46
CA ASN A 74 -9.96 -12.99 4.95
C ASN A 74 -11.09 -12.04 4.56
N ILE A 75 -12.14 -12.54 3.88
CA ILE A 75 -13.28 -11.72 3.40
C ILE A 75 -14.00 -10.97 4.53
N PHE A 76 -14.10 -11.56 5.73
CA PHE A 76 -14.72 -10.90 6.87
C PHE A 76 -13.85 -9.77 7.40
N SER A 77 -12.53 -9.99 7.51
CA SER A 77 -11.58 -8.94 7.90
C SER A 77 -11.57 -7.79 6.88
N ALA A 78 -11.57 -8.11 5.58
CA ALA A 78 -11.65 -7.12 4.52
C ALA A 78 -12.94 -6.27 4.63
N LEU A 79 -14.09 -6.90 4.92
CA LEU A 79 -15.34 -6.18 5.12
C LEU A 79 -15.30 -5.28 6.37
N HIS A 80 -14.70 -5.73 7.46
CA HIS A 80 -14.51 -4.91 8.66
C HIS A 80 -13.63 -3.68 8.40
N VAL A 81 -12.59 -3.80 7.57
CA VAL A 81 -11.80 -2.64 7.14
C VAL A 81 -12.67 -1.62 6.39
N LEU A 82 -13.58 -2.07 5.53
CA LEU A 82 -14.52 -1.16 4.85
C LEU A 82 -15.48 -0.49 5.85
N PHE A 83 -15.96 -1.20 6.86
CA PHE A 83 -16.77 -0.62 7.94
C PHE A 83 -15.98 0.44 8.72
N ASP A 84 -14.72 0.15 9.06
CA ASP A 84 -13.85 1.10 9.76
C ASP A 84 -13.61 2.36 8.91
N ILE A 85 -13.44 2.21 7.58
CA ILE A 85 -13.32 3.34 6.64
C ILE A 85 -14.60 4.16 6.59
N GLU A 86 -15.77 3.52 6.53
CA GLU A 86 -17.06 4.23 6.60
C GLU A 86 -17.18 5.05 7.89
N TRP A 87 -16.91 4.42 9.04
CA TRP A 87 -16.97 5.08 10.34
C TRP A 87 -15.94 6.20 10.47
N ALA A 88 -14.71 5.95 10.04
CA ALA A 88 -13.62 6.89 10.22
C ALA A 88 -13.68 8.09 9.25
N TYR A 89 -14.11 7.87 8.02
CA TYR A 89 -13.96 8.86 6.93
C TYR A 89 -15.25 9.17 6.18
N GLY A 90 -16.37 8.47 6.45
CA GLY A 90 -17.64 8.68 5.77
C GLY A 90 -17.71 8.14 4.34
N LEU A 91 -16.74 7.29 3.92
CA LEU A 91 -16.80 6.63 2.61
C LEU A 91 -17.77 5.46 2.66
N ARG A 92 -18.93 5.60 2.03
CA ARG A 92 -20.04 4.64 2.10
C ARG A 92 -20.33 3.98 0.78
N PRO A 93 -20.68 2.67 0.80
CA PRO A 93 -21.23 2.03 -0.37
C PRO A 93 -22.64 2.56 -0.67
N THR A 94 -22.98 2.65 -1.95
CA THR A 94 -24.32 2.97 -2.45
C THR A 94 -24.58 2.15 -3.71
N MET A 95 -25.86 1.94 -4.03
CA MET A 95 -26.26 1.32 -5.30
C MET A 95 -26.65 2.42 -6.29
N LYS A 96 -26.05 2.38 -7.47
CA LYS A 96 -26.39 3.25 -8.61
C LYS A 96 -26.47 2.41 -9.87
N ASP A 97 -27.61 2.43 -10.55
CA ASP A 97 -27.86 1.69 -11.80
C ASP A 97 -27.56 0.17 -11.72
N GLY A 98 -27.72 -0.43 -10.51
CA GLY A 98 -27.44 -1.83 -10.23
C GLY A 98 -26.00 -2.13 -9.86
N GLU A 99 -25.12 -1.15 -9.86
CA GLU A 99 -23.71 -1.28 -9.50
C GLU A 99 -23.41 -0.72 -8.11
N ILE A 100 -22.39 -1.29 -7.44
CA ILE A 100 -21.90 -0.78 -6.16
C ILE A 100 -20.95 0.38 -6.44
N CYS A 101 -21.29 1.56 -5.91
CA CYS A 101 -20.46 2.74 -5.94
C CYS A 101 -20.10 3.16 -4.52
N PHE A 102 -19.01 3.90 -4.35
CA PHE A 102 -18.67 4.54 -3.08
C PHE A 102 -18.84 6.04 -3.20
N LYS A 103 -19.35 6.66 -2.13
CA LYS A 103 -19.48 8.13 -2.02
C LYS A 103 -19.05 8.59 -0.64
N PHE A 104 -18.59 9.83 -0.56
CA PHE A 104 -18.36 10.50 0.72
C PHE A 104 -19.64 11.12 1.23
N GLU A 105 -19.98 10.83 2.48
CA GLU A 105 -21.08 11.43 3.21
C GLU A 105 -20.63 11.97 4.56
N GLU A 106 -21.48 12.76 5.19
CA GLU A 106 -21.24 13.23 6.55
C GLU A 106 -21.11 12.04 7.51
N ARG A 107 -20.09 12.08 8.35
CA ARG A 107 -19.84 11.03 9.34
C ARG A 107 -20.95 11.01 10.39
N LEU A 108 -21.21 9.81 10.92
CA LEU A 108 -22.14 9.68 12.05
C LEU A 108 -21.55 10.38 13.29
N PRO A 109 -22.36 11.10 14.09
CA PRO A 109 -21.89 11.78 15.29
C PRO A 109 -21.21 10.84 16.30
N SER A 110 -21.59 9.56 16.31
CA SER A 110 -21.02 8.51 17.16
C SER A 110 -19.62 8.03 16.73
N ALA A 111 -19.15 8.42 15.55
CA ALA A 111 -17.88 7.95 14.97
C ALA A 111 -16.62 8.54 15.65
N GLY A 112 -16.79 9.30 16.74
CA GLY A 112 -15.69 9.92 17.47
C GLY A 112 -15.05 11.11 16.76
N PRO A 113 -14.17 11.85 17.45
CA PRO A 113 -13.52 13.03 16.88
C PRO A 113 -12.48 12.64 15.82
N ARG A 114 -12.47 13.39 14.70
CA ARG A 114 -11.43 13.35 13.68
C ARG A 114 -11.29 14.76 13.10
N SER A 115 -10.06 15.16 12.78
CA SER A 115 -9.84 16.49 12.23
C SER A 115 -10.46 16.63 10.84
N GLN A 116 -10.94 17.84 10.49
CA GLN A 116 -11.41 18.10 9.12
C GLN A 116 -10.29 17.93 8.10
N GLU A 117 -9.05 18.26 8.48
CA GLU A 117 -7.87 18.06 7.67
C GLU A 117 -7.65 16.58 7.31
N ASP A 118 -7.78 15.66 8.27
CA ASP A 118 -7.67 14.21 8.00
C ASP A 118 -8.75 13.73 7.02
N LEU A 119 -9.98 14.24 7.14
CA LEU A 119 -11.08 13.89 6.26
C LEU A 119 -10.83 14.38 4.83
N ASP A 120 -10.41 15.62 4.69
CA ASP A 120 -10.09 16.23 3.41
C ASP A 120 -8.89 15.56 2.74
N ASN A 121 -7.85 15.22 3.52
CA ASN A 121 -6.70 14.50 3.02
C ASN A 121 -7.08 13.08 2.55
N PHE A 122 -7.87 12.35 3.33
CA PHE A 122 -8.33 11.02 2.91
C PHE A 122 -9.15 11.09 1.62
N LYS A 123 -10.05 12.08 1.49
CA LYS A 123 -10.82 12.28 0.26
C LYS A 123 -9.91 12.55 -0.93
N LYS A 124 -8.93 13.44 -0.81
CA LYS A 124 -7.93 13.72 -1.85
C LYS A 124 -7.15 12.46 -2.26
N MET A 125 -6.80 11.61 -1.29
CA MET A 125 -6.12 10.33 -1.58
C MET A 125 -6.99 9.40 -2.41
N VAL A 126 -8.27 9.26 -2.07
CA VAL A 126 -9.21 8.43 -2.85
C VAL A 126 -9.45 9.02 -4.25
N GLU A 127 -9.53 10.33 -4.38
CA GLU A 127 -9.63 11.03 -5.67
C GLU A 127 -8.35 10.81 -6.53
N TYR A 128 -7.17 10.84 -5.91
CA TYR A 128 -5.93 10.50 -6.60
C TYR A 128 -5.95 9.06 -7.11
N TRP A 129 -6.34 8.12 -6.27
CA TRP A 129 -6.47 6.71 -6.66
C TRP A 129 -7.45 6.52 -7.81
N ALA A 130 -8.61 7.17 -7.77
CA ALA A 130 -9.58 7.11 -8.87
C ALA A 130 -9.00 7.65 -10.18
N ARG A 131 -8.28 8.80 -10.16
CA ARG A 131 -7.58 9.33 -11.34
C ARG A 131 -6.51 8.37 -11.86
N LEU A 132 -5.78 7.71 -10.96
CA LEU A 132 -4.76 6.73 -11.34
C LEU A 132 -5.38 5.51 -12.02
N ARG A 133 -6.55 5.05 -11.54
CA ARG A 133 -7.32 3.97 -12.18
C ARG A 133 -7.79 4.36 -13.58
N ASN A 134 -8.33 5.57 -13.75
CA ASN A 134 -8.73 6.05 -15.07
C ASN A 134 -7.55 6.05 -16.06
N LYS A 135 -6.37 6.52 -15.63
CA LYS A 135 -5.17 6.49 -16.47
C LYS A 135 -4.79 5.08 -16.93
N LEU A 136 -4.97 4.07 -16.06
CA LEU A 136 -4.76 2.68 -16.43
C LEU A 136 -5.82 2.19 -17.41
N GLU A 137 -7.09 2.54 -17.20
CA GLU A 137 -8.21 2.16 -18.09
C GLU A 137 -8.14 2.82 -19.47
N ASP A 138 -7.56 4.03 -19.53
CA ASP A 138 -7.33 4.78 -20.77
C ASP A 138 -5.98 4.44 -21.45
N ASP A 139 -5.26 3.39 -20.98
CA ASP A 139 -3.96 2.95 -21.48
C ASP A 139 -2.86 4.05 -21.41
N GLU A 140 -3.03 5.08 -20.55
CA GLU A 140 -2.02 6.13 -20.36
C GLU A 140 -0.84 5.65 -19.52
N ILE A 141 -1.05 4.65 -18.67
CA ILE A 141 -0.02 3.99 -17.86
C ILE A 141 -0.18 2.47 -17.92
N THR A 142 0.92 1.75 -17.74
CA THR A 142 0.91 0.28 -17.65
C THR A 142 0.47 -0.21 -16.27
N GLU A 143 0.07 -1.49 -16.18
CA GLU A 143 -0.22 -2.14 -14.89
C GLU A 143 0.96 -2.08 -13.93
N THR A 144 2.19 -2.21 -14.43
CA THR A 144 3.42 -2.11 -13.63
C THR A 144 3.59 -0.70 -13.06
N GLU A 145 3.38 0.34 -13.86
CA GLU A 145 3.47 1.74 -13.40
C GLU A 145 2.35 2.06 -12.40
N TYR A 146 1.13 1.56 -12.65
CA TYR A 146 0.02 1.68 -11.71
C TYR A 146 0.39 1.08 -10.36
N TYR A 147 0.85 -0.18 -10.34
CA TYR A 147 1.25 -0.89 -9.14
C TYR A 147 2.39 -0.18 -8.39
N LEU A 148 3.42 0.30 -9.11
CA LEU A 148 4.52 1.05 -8.50
C LEU A 148 4.05 2.37 -7.84
N LYS A 149 3.08 3.06 -8.44
CA LYS A 149 2.49 4.26 -7.84
C LYS A 149 1.66 3.92 -6.60
N GLU A 150 0.92 2.81 -6.63
CA GLU A 150 0.10 2.34 -5.51
C GLU A 150 0.94 1.97 -4.28
N ILE A 151 2.02 1.19 -4.45
CA ILE A 151 2.88 0.75 -3.34
C ILE A 151 3.76 1.86 -2.75
N LYS A 152 4.00 2.93 -3.51
CA LYS A 152 4.74 4.12 -3.04
C LYS A 152 3.84 5.14 -2.36
N PHE A 153 2.53 5.00 -2.47
CA PHE A 153 1.57 5.94 -1.90
C PHE A 153 1.24 5.61 -0.43
N PRO A 154 1.10 6.59 0.47
CA PRO A 154 1.49 8.00 0.28
C PRO A 154 2.97 8.22 0.59
N MET A 155 3.69 8.90 -0.30
CA MET A 155 4.98 9.49 0.05
C MET A 155 4.75 10.88 0.67
N ASN A 156 5.41 11.17 1.77
CA ASN A 156 5.21 12.39 2.56
C ASN A 156 5.89 13.62 1.90
N PRO A 157 5.24 14.81 1.82
CA PRO A 157 3.85 15.10 2.12
C PRO A 157 2.88 14.75 0.98
N ILE A 158 1.64 14.45 1.33
CA ILE A 158 0.58 14.12 0.38
C ILE A 158 0.24 15.37 -0.43
N ASP A 159 0.74 15.44 -1.65
CA ASP A 159 0.35 16.44 -2.63
C ASP A 159 -0.31 15.71 -3.81
N PRO A 160 -1.64 15.71 -3.93
CA PRO A 160 -2.34 14.98 -4.99
C PRO A 160 -2.09 15.55 -6.39
N ASP A 161 -1.59 16.78 -6.48
CA ASP A 161 -1.26 17.45 -7.75
C ASP A 161 0.22 17.30 -8.13
N LYS A 162 1.03 16.73 -7.23
CA LYS A 162 2.42 16.44 -7.49
C LYS A 162 2.54 15.10 -8.22
N GLU A 163 3.01 15.12 -9.46
CA GLU A 163 3.46 13.91 -10.13
C GLU A 163 4.62 13.31 -9.32
N TYR A 164 4.36 12.21 -8.63
CA TYR A 164 5.41 11.44 -7.99
C TYR A 164 6.19 10.71 -9.10
N THR A 165 7.19 11.39 -9.62
CA THR A 165 8.16 10.79 -10.55
C THR A 165 8.91 9.70 -9.80
N CYS A 166 8.75 8.48 -10.25
CA CYS A 166 9.51 7.33 -9.78
C CYS A 166 10.98 7.54 -10.15
N LEU A 167 11.84 7.84 -9.17
CA LEU A 167 13.29 8.01 -9.37
C LEU A 167 14.01 6.69 -9.73
N LEU A 168 13.29 5.58 -9.94
CA LEU A 168 13.88 4.28 -10.20
C LEU A 168 14.10 3.95 -11.69
N TYR A 169 13.80 4.86 -12.62
CA TYR A 169 14.11 4.66 -14.04
C TYR A 169 14.57 5.96 -14.69
N THR A 170 15.75 6.45 -14.30
CA THR A 170 16.62 7.13 -15.25
C THR A 170 17.77 6.16 -15.54
N SER A 171 17.56 5.27 -16.48
CA SER A 171 18.66 4.62 -17.19
C SER A 171 19.25 5.67 -18.12
N ASP A 172 20.08 6.53 -17.58
CA ASP A 172 21.08 7.23 -18.37
C ASP A 172 22.42 6.53 -18.09
N ALA A 173 22.57 5.40 -18.78
CA ALA A 173 23.88 4.86 -19.12
C ALA A 173 24.18 5.36 -20.52
N ALA A 174 24.93 6.43 -20.63
CA ALA A 174 25.76 6.75 -21.77
C ALA A 174 27.20 6.38 -21.46
#